data_7e1de60431c31fd446638c9da3148244
#
_entry.id   7e1de60431c31fd446638c9da3148244
#
_cell.length_a   1.000
_cell.length_b   1.000
_cell.length_c   1.000
_cell.angle_alpha   90.00
_cell.angle_beta   90.00
_cell.angle_gamma   90.00
#
_symmetry.space_group_name_H-M   'P 1'
#
loop_
_entity.id
_entity.type
_entity.pdbx_description
1 polymer ?
#
loop_
_entity_poly.entity_id
_entity_poly.type
_entity_poly.pdbx_seq_one_letter_code
_entity_poly.pdbx_strand_id
1 'polypeptide(L)'
;MKKVLAIAPYPYLPYFSGGQKFIAQFFHYLGKETDLTVISTEGNDFSLVSSYKAIPLLKKSFSRYYDRGLIKKITAIVKEGGFDAVIWEHPYYAWLAYRVRKRTGIKTFMHTHNIEYQRFKSTGRWWWPILKWYEKSCFNKADGIFFITPEDKLFAINNWKIDPARCFDLPFGVETDKFPADRLQCRNEVALKHSISSNDKIYLFNGLLNYKPNLDALKAILEHINPLLSKNETLAYKIIICGKGLPDSLNNLKDYADKNIIYAGFVDDISLYFKAADVMLNPVQSGGGVKTKMVEAIAYGATVVATETGAAGIEKAVCGSKLLITGDNEWARFTNCILNVEPGNPTPAEFYTLYNWEQIIKKLKLSL
;
A
#
# COMPACT_ATOMS: atom_id res chain seq x y z
N MET A 1 -10.88 -14.75 -23.02
CA MET A 1 -10.23 -14.09 -21.88
C MET A 1 -9.15 -13.19 -22.44
N LYS A 2 -9.01 -11.91 -22.02
CA LYS A 2 -7.94 -11.04 -22.51
C LYS A 2 -6.58 -11.59 -22.11
N LYS A 3 -5.62 -11.51 -23.03
CA LYS A 3 -4.22 -11.87 -22.76
C LYS A 3 -3.41 -10.63 -22.42
N VAL A 4 -2.85 -10.60 -21.24
CA VAL A 4 -2.14 -9.44 -20.71
C VAL A 4 -0.69 -9.80 -20.38
N LEU A 5 0.25 -8.96 -20.82
CA LEU A 5 1.64 -9.04 -20.41
C LEU A 5 1.91 -7.94 -19.39
N ALA A 6 2.45 -8.27 -18.22
CA ALA A 6 2.87 -7.29 -17.23
C ALA A 6 4.40 -7.30 -17.07
N ILE A 7 4.98 -6.14 -16.72
CA ILE A 7 6.42 -5.98 -16.48
C ILE A 7 6.64 -5.33 -15.12
N ALA A 8 7.19 -6.10 -14.16
CA ALA A 8 7.53 -5.62 -12.82
C ALA A 8 9.05 -5.39 -12.72
N PRO A 9 9.50 -4.16 -12.37
CA PRO A 9 10.91 -3.76 -12.49
C PRO A 9 11.83 -4.29 -11.39
N TYR A 10 11.29 -4.85 -10.30
CA TYR A 10 12.04 -5.33 -9.13
C TYR A 10 11.36 -6.53 -8.47
N PRO A 11 12.06 -7.24 -7.54
CA PRO A 11 11.46 -8.34 -6.80
C PRO A 11 10.27 -7.87 -5.96
N TYR A 12 9.17 -8.61 -6.04
CA TYR A 12 7.95 -8.35 -5.26
C TYR A 12 7.44 -9.59 -4.51
N LEU A 13 8.12 -10.74 -4.67
CA LEU A 13 7.82 -11.99 -3.98
C LEU A 13 9.07 -12.58 -3.32
N PRO A 14 9.01 -12.95 -2.01
CA PRO A 14 7.96 -12.56 -1.07
C PRO A 14 7.95 -11.05 -0.83
N TYR A 15 6.80 -10.50 -0.47
CA TYR A 15 6.69 -9.07 -0.22
C TYR A 15 6.99 -8.72 1.25
N PHE A 16 7.72 -7.60 1.44
CA PHE A 16 8.08 -7.05 2.75
C PHE A 16 7.69 -5.57 2.89
N SER A 17 7.14 -4.97 1.84
CA SER A 17 6.69 -3.58 1.82
C SER A 17 5.32 -3.45 1.16
N GLY A 18 4.61 -2.34 1.45
CA GLY A 18 3.30 -2.07 0.88
C GLY A 18 3.29 -2.04 -0.65
N GLY A 19 4.33 -1.47 -1.28
CA GLY A 19 4.43 -1.44 -2.75
C GLY A 19 4.63 -2.83 -3.36
N GLN A 20 5.47 -3.69 -2.74
CA GLN A 20 5.62 -5.07 -3.17
C GLN A 20 4.32 -5.87 -3.00
N LYS A 21 3.64 -5.70 -1.85
CA LYS A 21 2.34 -6.33 -1.59
C LYS A 21 1.31 -5.90 -2.62
N PHE A 22 1.30 -4.61 -2.99
CA PHE A 22 0.41 -4.11 -4.03
C PHE A 22 0.61 -4.85 -5.35
N ILE A 23 1.85 -4.91 -5.86
CA ILE A 23 2.17 -5.59 -7.13
C ILE A 23 1.78 -7.07 -7.06
N ALA A 24 2.11 -7.77 -5.97
CA ALA A 24 1.80 -9.18 -5.79
C ALA A 24 0.30 -9.44 -5.84
N GLN A 25 -0.49 -8.68 -5.10
CA GLN A 25 -1.95 -8.81 -5.05
C GLN A 25 -2.60 -8.36 -6.36
N PHE A 26 -2.17 -7.24 -6.93
CA PHE A 26 -2.66 -6.78 -8.23
C PHE A 26 -2.52 -7.88 -9.30
N PHE A 27 -1.34 -8.48 -9.44
CA PHE A 27 -1.14 -9.54 -10.41
C PHE A 27 -1.90 -10.81 -10.06
N HIS A 28 -2.02 -11.14 -8.77
CA HIS A 28 -2.80 -12.29 -8.34
C HIS A 28 -4.26 -12.17 -8.78
N TYR A 29 -4.90 -11.04 -8.51
CA TYR A 29 -6.31 -10.83 -8.86
C TYR A 29 -6.51 -10.58 -10.36
N LEU A 30 -5.59 -9.86 -11.02
CA LEU A 30 -5.64 -9.70 -12.47
C LEU A 30 -5.52 -11.04 -13.20
N GLY A 31 -4.65 -11.94 -12.72
CA GLY A 31 -4.47 -13.27 -13.29
C GLY A 31 -5.69 -14.20 -13.12
N LYS A 32 -6.56 -13.96 -12.14
CA LYS A 32 -7.85 -14.66 -12.04
C LYS A 32 -8.85 -14.26 -13.14
N GLU A 33 -8.72 -13.04 -13.66
CA GLU A 33 -9.65 -12.45 -14.61
C GLU A 33 -9.11 -12.37 -16.05
N THR A 34 -7.80 -12.64 -16.25
CA THR A 34 -7.12 -12.55 -17.55
C THR A 34 -6.11 -13.70 -17.71
N ASP A 35 -5.70 -13.99 -18.95
CA ASP A 35 -4.51 -14.83 -19.19
C ASP A 35 -3.28 -13.95 -19.02
N LEU A 36 -2.82 -13.83 -17.76
CA LEU A 36 -1.74 -12.94 -17.37
C LEU A 36 -0.39 -13.65 -17.46
N THR A 37 0.57 -13.00 -18.11
CA THR A 37 1.98 -13.36 -18.06
C THR A 37 2.78 -12.19 -17.46
N VAL A 38 3.62 -12.44 -16.47
CA VAL A 38 4.42 -11.40 -15.79
C VAL A 38 5.90 -11.60 -16.07
N ILE A 39 6.54 -10.61 -16.67
CA ILE A 39 8.00 -10.52 -16.77
C ILE A 39 8.52 -9.79 -15.53
N SER A 40 9.45 -10.40 -14.81
CA SER A 40 10.09 -9.78 -13.67
C SER A 40 11.52 -10.26 -13.47
N THR A 41 12.10 -9.90 -12.32
CA THR A 41 13.49 -10.24 -11.98
C THR A 41 13.62 -11.69 -11.51
N GLU A 42 14.81 -12.26 -11.74
CA GLU A 42 15.22 -13.58 -11.22
C GLU A 42 15.21 -13.67 -9.68
N GLY A 43 15.03 -12.55 -8.98
CA GLY A 43 15.02 -12.48 -7.52
C GLY A 43 13.68 -12.73 -6.84
N ASN A 44 12.62 -13.06 -7.59
CA ASN A 44 11.33 -13.42 -7.04
C ASN A 44 11.26 -14.92 -6.74
N ASP A 45 10.54 -15.28 -5.68
CA ASP A 45 10.12 -16.65 -5.43
C ASP A 45 8.80 -16.94 -6.17
N PHE A 46 8.91 -17.47 -7.38
CA PHE A 46 7.74 -17.78 -8.21
C PHE A 46 6.97 -19.04 -7.79
N SER A 47 7.43 -19.80 -6.79
CA SER A 47 6.65 -20.89 -6.21
C SER A 47 5.38 -20.38 -5.49
N LEU A 48 5.38 -19.08 -5.12
CA LEU A 48 4.25 -18.40 -4.50
C LEU A 48 3.17 -17.95 -5.50
N VAL A 49 3.39 -18.16 -6.80
CA VAL A 49 2.46 -17.73 -7.85
C VAL A 49 1.49 -18.86 -8.21
N SER A 50 0.18 -18.57 -8.19
CA SER A 50 -0.86 -19.54 -8.52
C SER A 50 -1.81 -19.12 -9.65
N SER A 51 -1.86 -17.83 -9.98
CA SER A 51 -2.89 -17.27 -10.87
C SER A 51 -2.38 -16.71 -12.19
N TYR A 52 -1.08 -16.69 -12.41
CA TYR A 52 -0.48 -16.17 -13.65
C TYR A 52 0.81 -16.91 -14.00
N LYS A 53 1.29 -16.73 -15.24
CA LYS A 53 2.58 -17.25 -15.70
C LYS A 53 3.68 -16.24 -15.38
N ALA A 54 4.82 -16.68 -14.86
CA ALA A 54 5.96 -15.82 -14.55
C ALA A 54 7.17 -16.13 -15.45
N ILE A 55 7.82 -15.06 -15.93
CA ILE A 55 9.03 -15.17 -16.77
C ILE A 55 10.15 -14.38 -16.06
N PRO A 56 11.18 -15.05 -15.49
CA PRO A 56 12.31 -14.41 -14.82
C PRO A 56 13.33 -13.88 -15.86
N LEU A 57 12.94 -12.84 -16.61
CA LEU A 57 13.75 -12.32 -17.72
C LEU A 57 14.70 -11.20 -17.29
N LEU A 58 14.34 -10.46 -16.23
CA LEU A 58 15.09 -9.27 -15.81
C LEU A 58 16.20 -9.66 -14.82
N LYS A 59 17.43 -9.25 -15.11
CA LYS A 59 18.58 -9.50 -14.22
C LYS A 59 18.40 -8.87 -12.85
N LYS A 60 19.00 -9.42 -11.80
CA LYS A 60 19.02 -8.81 -10.44
C LYS A 60 19.76 -7.47 -10.41
N SER A 61 20.81 -7.32 -11.24
CA SER A 61 21.68 -6.13 -11.27
C SER A 61 20.95 -4.90 -11.79
N PHE A 62 21.44 -3.72 -11.41
CA PHE A 62 20.87 -2.43 -11.85
C PHE A 62 20.99 -2.24 -13.39
N SER A 63 21.89 -2.97 -14.05
CA SER A 63 22.04 -2.96 -15.51
C SER A 63 20.76 -3.32 -16.27
N ARG A 64 19.80 -4.01 -15.63
CA ARG A 64 18.50 -4.33 -16.22
C ARG A 64 17.74 -3.09 -16.73
N TYR A 65 17.93 -1.93 -16.11
CA TYR A 65 17.24 -0.69 -16.53
C TYR A 65 17.79 -0.10 -17.85
N TYR A 66 18.95 -0.55 -18.32
CA TYR A 66 19.61 -0.08 -19.55
C TYR A 66 19.77 -1.17 -20.60
N ASP A 67 19.34 -2.41 -20.34
CA ASP A 67 19.53 -3.54 -21.24
C ASP A 67 18.65 -3.40 -22.49
N ARG A 68 19.24 -2.88 -23.56
CA ARG A 68 18.58 -2.73 -24.84
C ARG A 68 18.21 -4.06 -25.50
N GLY A 69 18.85 -5.17 -25.12
CA GLY A 69 18.53 -6.53 -25.59
C GLY A 69 17.11 -6.95 -25.21
N LEU A 70 16.57 -6.40 -24.10
CA LEU A 70 15.20 -6.64 -23.69
C LEU A 70 14.16 -6.21 -24.75
N ILE A 71 14.47 -5.20 -25.57
CA ILE A 71 13.54 -4.76 -26.63
C ILE A 71 13.25 -5.92 -27.61
N LYS A 72 14.31 -6.62 -28.08
CA LYS A 72 14.14 -7.75 -29.01
C LYS A 72 13.39 -8.90 -28.35
N LYS A 73 13.80 -9.28 -27.12
CA LYS A 73 13.23 -10.39 -26.37
C LYS A 73 11.73 -10.16 -26.09
N ILE A 74 11.36 -8.99 -25.53
CA ILE A 74 9.97 -8.70 -25.19
C ILE A 74 9.13 -8.49 -26.45
N THR A 75 9.68 -7.92 -27.52
CA THR A 75 8.97 -7.84 -28.81
C THR A 75 8.62 -9.22 -29.36
N ALA A 76 9.53 -10.20 -29.26
CA ALA A 76 9.28 -11.58 -29.66
C ALA A 76 8.16 -12.20 -28.79
N ILE A 77 8.27 -12.08 -27.46
CA ILE A 77 7.24 -12.58 -26.53
C ILE A 77 5.87 -12.00 -26.86
N VAL A 78 5.77 -10.68 -27.13
CA VAL A 78 4.50 -10.04 -27.48
C VAL A 78 3.92 -10.58 -28.77
N LYS A 79 4.75 -10.75 -29.82
CA LYS A 79 4.28 -11.24 -31.12
C LYS A 79 3.87 -12.71 -31.09
N GLU A 80 4.64 -13.54 -30.39
CA GLU A 80 4.39 -15.00 -30.30
C GLU A 80 3.23 -15.30 -29.35
N GLY A 81 3.07 -14.50 -28.28
CA GLY A 81 2.06 -14.73 -27.27
C GLY A 81 0.65 -14.26 -27.63
N GLY A 82 0.50 -13.38 -28.64
CA GLY A 82 -0.79 -12.84 -29.03
C GLY A 82 -1.47 -12.04 -27.92
N PHE A 83 -0.70 -11.18 -27.24
CA PHE A 83 -1.21 -10.35 -26.15
C PHE A 83 -2.05 -9.17 -26.67
N ASP A 84 -3.10 -8.82 -25.93
CA ASP A 84 -3.98 -7.68 -26.19
C ASP A 84 -3.41 -6.36 -25.65
N ALA A 85 -2.71 -6.44 -24.49
CA ALA A 85 -2.16 -5.28 -23.81
C ALA A 85 -0.86 -5.61 -23.04
N VAL A 86 -0.04 -4.57 -22.85
CA VAL A 86 1.13 -4.59 -21.92
C VAL A 86 0.88 -3.60 -20.79
N ILE A 87 1.03 -4.05 -19.54
CA ILE A 87 1.04 -3.21 -18.35
C ILE A 87 2.46 -3.16 -17.82
N TRP A 88 2.98 -1.99 -17.46
CA TRP A 88 4.24 -1.91 -16.75
C TRP A 88 4.11 -1.13 -15.44
N GLU A 89 4.81 -1.64 -14.45
CA GLU A 89 4.86 -1.05 -13.13
C GLU A 89 5.88 0.08 -13.09
N HIS A 90 5.50 1.25 -12.61
CA HIS A 90 6.31 2.45 -12.52
C HIS A 90 6.83 3.00 -13.87
N PRO A 91 7.29 4.24 -13.94
CA PRO A 91 7.83 4.82 -15.18
C PRO A 91 9.18 4.23 -15.62
N TYR A 92 9.85 3.43 -14.79
CA TYR A 92 11.24 3.00 -14.97
C TYR A 92 11.50 2.25 -16.29
N TYR A 93 10.53 1.47 -16.77
CA TYR A 93 10.61 0.75 -18.05
C TYR A 93 9.75 1.34 -19.17
N ALA A 94 9.23 2.54 -19.02
CA ALA A 94 8.40 3.16 -20.05
C ALA A 94 9.14 3.31 -21.39
N TRP A 95 10.46 3.56 -21.36
CA TRP A 95 11.31 3.58 -22.56
C TRP A 95 11.27 2.26 -23.34
N LEU A 96 11.23 1.14 -22.61
CA LEU A 96 11.16 -0.22 -23.16
C LEU A 96 9.78 -0.51 -23.71
N ALA A 97 8.73 -0.30 -22.91
CA ALA A 97 7.33 -0.50 -23.31
C ALA A 97 6.98 0.30 -24.56
N TYR A 98 7.41 1.57 -24.62
CA TYR A 98 7.21 2.42 -25.79
C TYR A 98 7.90 1.87 -27.06
N ARG A 99 9.12 1.31 -26.93
CA ARG A 99 9.83 0.70 -28.07
C ARG A 99 9.22 -0.62 -28.53
N VAL A 100 8.69 -1.40 -27.60
CA VAL A 100 7.92 -2.62 -27.92
C VAL A 100 6.63 -2.23 -28.65
N ARG A 101 5.87 -1.25 -28.13
CA ARG A 101 4.67 -0.73 -28.77
C ARG A 101 4.93 -0.28 -30.22
N LYS A 102 6.01 0.48 -30.49
CA LYS A 102 6.36 0.89 -31.85
C LYS A 102 6.59 -0.28 -32.82
N ARG A 103 6.99 -1.46 -32.32
CA ARG A 103 7.27 -2.64 -33.14
C ARG A 103 6.09 -3.59 -33.30
N THR A 104 5.12 -3.51 -32.40
CA THR A 104 4.03 -4.49 -32.32
C THR A 104 2.65 -3.88 -32.49
N GLY A 105 2.51 -2.56 -32.28
CA GLY A 105 1.21 -1.89 -32.26
C GLY A 105 0.40 -2.14 -30.99
N ILE A 106 0.92 -2.92 -30.01
CA ILE A 106 0.20 -3.33 -28.81
C ILE A 106 -0.16 -2.13 -27.92
N LYS A 107 -1.36 -2.17 -27.32
CA LYS A 107 -1.76 -1.19 -26.30
C LYS A 107 -0.88 -1.27 -25.09
N THR A 108 -0.56 -0.13 -24.49
CA THR A 108 0.36 -0.02 -23.37
C THR A 108 -0.26 0.78 -22.23
N PHE A 109 -0.27 0.18 -21.04
CA PHE A 109 -0.80 0.78 -19.83
C PHE A 109 0.32 0.93 -18.80
N MET A 110 0.34 2.05 -18.10
CA MET A 110 1.29 2.30 -17.01
C MET A 110 0.55 2.27 -15.68
N HIS A 111 1.06 1.49 -14.73
CA HIS A 111 0.62 1.56 -13.36
C HIS A 111 1.62 2.40 -12.55
N THR A 112 1.16 3.55 -12.07
CA THR A 112 1.99 4.45 -11.27
C THR A 112 1.64 4.36 -9.80
N HIS A 113 2.65 4.17 -8.94
CA HIS A 113 2.44 4.06 -7.50
C HIS A 113 2.45 5.42 -6.80
N ASN A 114 3.07 6.42 -7.42
CA ASN A 114 3.14 7.82 -6.99
C ASN A 114 3.44 8.69 -8.19
N ILE A 115 3.36 9.99 -8.01
CA ILE A 115 4.10 10.92 -8.88
C ILE A 115 5.56 10.88 -8.43
N GLU A 116 6.35 10.03 -9.08
CA GLU A 116 7.69 9.63 -8.63
C GLU A 116 8.66 10.80 -8.44
N TYR A 117 8.63 11.81 -9.34
CA TYR A 117 9.52 12.94 -9.18
C TYR A 117 9.24 13.74 -7.89
N GLN A 118 7.98 13.81 -7.44
CA GLN A 118 7.62 14.49 -6.19
C GLN A 118 8.20 13.73 -4.99
N ARG A 119 8.10 12.41 -4.99
CA ARG A 119 8.71 11.54 -3.99
C ARG A 119 10.23 11.71 -3.93
N PHE A 120 10.90 11.76 -5.07
CA PHE A 120 12.35 11.96 -5.10
C PHE A 120 12.76 13.39 -4.74
N LYS A 121 11.93 14.38 -5.09
CA LYS A 121 12.11 15.77 -4.65
C LYS A 121 12.03 15.90 -3.13
N SER A 122 11.02 15.27 -2.48
CA SER A 122 10.83 15.31 -1.02
C SER A 122 11.98 14.63 -0.26
N THR A 123 12.69 13.70 -0.88
CA THR A 123 13.89 13.06 -0.32
C THR A 123 15.21 13.75 -0.70
N GLY A 124 15.16 14.97 -1.28
CA GLY A 124 16.34 15.78 -1.59
C GLY A 124 17.20 15.29 -2.75
N ARG A 125 16.68 14.44 -3.63
CA ARG A 125 17.45 13.94 -4.78
C ARG A 125 17.60 15.03 -5.84
N TRP A 126 18.83 15.47 -6.12
CA TRP A 126 19.13 16.58 -7.03
C TRP A 126 18.66 16.36 -8.48
N TRP A 127 18.53 15.12 -8.93
CA TRP A 127 18.12 14.76 -10.30
C TRP A 127 16.60 14.72 -10.51
N TRP A 128 15.79 15.08 -9.51
CA TRP A 128 14.33 15.08 -9.65
C TRP A 128 13.79 15.88 -10.85
N PRO A 129 14.42 16.98 -11.36
CA PRO A 129 13.92 17.70 -12.52
C PRO A 129 13.99 16.86 -13.80
N ILE A 130 15.05 16.06 -13.95
CA ILE A 130 15.22 15.14 -15.08
C ILE A 130 14.12 14.06 -15.01
N LEU A 131 13.88 13.51 -13.83
CA LEU A 131 12.83 12.51 -13.63
C LEU A 131 11.44 13.10 -13.93
N LYS A 132 11.16 14.34 -13.52
CA LYS A 132 9.90 15.03 -13.83
C LYS A 132 9.62 15.07 -15.33
N TRP A 133 10.62 15.48 -16.11
CA TRP A 133 10.50 15.53 -17.57
C TRP A 133 10.28 14.14 -18.18
N TYR A 134 11.08 13.16 -17.75
CA TYR A 134 10.98 11.78 -18.18
C TYR A 134 9.61 11.19 -17.86
N GLU A 135 9.16 11.29 -16.60
CA GLU A 135 7.89 10.78 -16.13
C GLU A 135 6.70 11.38 -16.88
N LYS A 136 6.68 12.72 -17.06
CA LYS A 136 5.68 13.38 -17.88
C LYS A 136 5.66 12.83 -19.32
N SER A 137 6.83 12.58 -19.92
CA SER A 137 6.92 11.96 -21.24
C SER A 137 6.35 10.54 -21.26
N CYS A 138 6.53 9.76 -20.19
CA CYS A 138 5.96 8.42 -20.06
C CYS A 138 4.43 8.45 -20.02
N PHE A 139 3.87 9.34 -19.20
CA PHE A 139 2.40 9.54 -19.10
C PHE A 139 1.78 9.93 -20.44
N ASN A 140 2.42 10.83 -21.18
CA ASN A 140 1.92 11.26 -22.50
C ASN A 140 1.90 10.12 -23.53
N LYS A 141 2.79 9.14 -23.40
CA LYS A 141 2.95 8.05 -24.37
C LYS A 141 2.15 6.79 -24.06
N ALA A 142 1.68 6.61 -22.83
CA ALA A 142 0.85 5.48 -22.45
C ALA A 142 -0.55 5.57 -23.08
N ASP A 143 -1.16 4.47 -23.45
CA ASP A 143 -2.55 4.44 -23.92
C ASP A 143 -3.53 4.59 -22.74
N GLY A 144 -3.15 4.11 -21.55
CA GLY A 144 -3.86 4.32 -20.31
C GLY A 144 -2.92 4.33 -19.10
N ILE A 145 -3.36 4.95 -18.01
CA ILE A 145 -2.59 5.10 -16.78
C ILE A 145 -3.47 4.73 -15.62
N PHE A 146 -2.97 3.83 -14.78
CA PHE A 146 -3.61 3.41 -13.54
C PHE A 146 -2.98 4.16 -12.37
N PHE A 147 -3.82 4.82 -11.56
CA PHE A 147 -3.42 5.60 -10.40
C PHE A 147 -3.92 4.96 -9.12
N ILE A 148 -3.06 4.90 -8.11
CA ILE A 148 -3.42 4.40 -6.78
C ILE A 148 -4.26 5.44 -6.03
N THR A 149 -3.97 6.74 -6.23
CA THR A 149 -4.63 7.82 -5.48
C THR A 149 -5.36 8.78 -6.40
N PRO A 150 -6.52 9.31 -5.96
CA PRO A 150 -7.22 10.37 -6.70
C PRO A 150 -6.36 11.64 -6.86
N GLU A 151 -5.52 11.96 -5.87
CA GLU A 151 -4.65 13.14 -5.89
C GLU A 151 -3.62 13.07 -7.01
N ASP A 152 -2.96 11.91 -7.19
CA ASP A 152 -1.98 11.71 -8.26
C ASP A 152 -2.64 11.76 -9.64
N LYS A 153 -3.85 11.20 -9.77
CA LYS A 153 -4.67 11.28 -10.98
C LYS A 153 -5.02 12.73 -11.32
N LEU A 154 -5.55 13.48 -10.34
CA LEU A 154 -5.89 14.89 -10.52
C LEU A 154 -4.65 15.73 -10.83
N PHE A 155 -3.52 15.43 -10.18
CA PHE A 155 -2.25 16.08 -10.49
C PHE A 155 -1.85 15.88 -11.96
N ALA A 156 -1.92 14.65 -12.47
CA ALA A 156 -1.56 14.34 -13.86
C ALA A 156 -2.50 15.07 -14.86
N ILE A 157 -3.79 15.09 -14.58
CA ILE A 157 -4.78 15.78 -15.42
C ILE A 157 -4.54 17.30 -15.38
N ASN A 158 -4.44 17.89 -14.20
CA ASN A 158 -4.41 19.34 -14.05
C ASN A 158 -3.05 19.96 -14.40
N ASN A 159 -1.94 19.31 -13.99
CA ASN A 159 -0.59 19.88 -14.12
C ASN A 159 0.14 19.39 -15.38
N TRP A 160 -0.10 18.15 -15.80
CA TRP A 160 0.53 17.60 -17.00
C TRP A 160 -0.38 17.59 -18.23
N LYS A 161 -1.67 17.92 -18.06
CA LYS A 161 -2.68 17.95 -19.12
C LYS A 161 -2.87 16.59 -19.77
N ILE A 162 -2.82 15.53 -18.95
CA ILE A 162 -3.15 14.19 -19.41
C ILE A 162 -4.66 14.11 -19.64
N ASP A 163 -5.06 13.48 -20.75
CA ASP A 163 -6.45 13.27 -21.07
C ASP A 163 -7.14 12.43 -19.97
N PRO A 164 -8.21 12.94 -19.33
CA PRO A 164 -8.95 12.21 -18.30
C PRO A 164 -9.45 10.83 -18.76
N ALA A 165 -9.79 10.67 -20.05
CA ALA A 165 -10.26 9.41 -20.63
C ALA A 165 -9.19 8.29 -20.58
N ARG A 166 -7.91 8.64 -20.37
CA ARG A 166 -6.79 7.72 -20.23
C ARG A 166 -6.38 7.48 -18.77
N CYS A 167 -7.06 8.09 -17.80
CA CYS A 167 -6.72 8.04 -16.39
C CYS A 167 -7.71 7.17 -15.61
N PHE A 168 -7.27 6.03 -15.11
CA PHE A 168 -8.10 5.06 -14.41
C PHE A 168 -7.68 4.93 -12.94
N ASP A 169 -8.64 4.68 -12.06
CA ASP A 169 -8.38 4.43 -10.65
C ASP A 169 -8.03 2.95 -10.43
N LEU A 170 -6.95 2.71 -9.72
CA LEU A 170 -6.49 1.40 -9.27
C LEU A 170 -6.02 1.53 -7.82
N PRO A 171 -6.95 1.70 -6.86
CA PRO A 171 -6.59 1.86 -5.45
C PRO A 171 -6.00 0.57 -4.88
N PHE A 172 -5.31 0.69 -3.75
CA PHE A 172 -4.84 -0.49 -3.00
C PHE A 172 -6.05 -1.30 -2.52
N GLY A 173 -6.11 -2.56 -2.93
CA GLY A 173 -7.23 -3.42 -2.61
C GLY A 173 -7.03 -4.24 -1.33
N VAL A 174 -8.16 -4.76 -0.82
CA VAL A 174 -8.22 -5.73 0.27
C VAL A 174 -8.90 -7.01 -0.19
N GLU A 175 -8.60 -8.11 0.50
CA GLU A 175 -9.11 -9.43 0.12
C GLU A 175 -10.56 -9.65 0.60
N THR A 176 -10.92 -9.04 1.72
CA THR A 176 -12.28 -9.17 2.27
C THR A 176 -13.27 -8.25 1.54
N ASP A 177 -14.50 -8.74 1.39
CA ASP A 177 -15.62 -8.04 0.76
C ASP A 177 -16.67 -7.52 1.76
N LYS A 178 -16.46 -7.82 3.07
CA LYS A 178 -17.40 -7.49 4.13
C LYS A 178 -16.71 -7.38 5.49
N PHE A 179 -17.42 -6.78 6.43
CA PHE A 179 -17.00 -6.68 7.82
C PHE A 179 -16.78 -8.07 8.45
N PRO A 180 -15.63 -8.33 9.10
CA PRO A 180 -15.31 -9.65 9.63
C PRO A 180 -16.22 -10.05 10.80
N ALA A 181 -16.76 -11.25 10.73
CA ALA A 181 -17.61 -11.82 11.79
C ALA A 181 -16.80 -12.38 12.98
N ASP A 182 -15.50 -12.69 12.77
CA ASP A 182 -14.62 -13.36 13.71
C ASP A 182 -13.79 -12.40 14.60
N ARG A 183 -14.14 -11.11 14.61
CA ARG A 183 -13.40 -10.08 15.37
C ARG A 183 -13.27 -10.39 16.86
N LEU A 184 -14.35 -10.85 17.49
CA LEU A 184 -14.34 -11.18 18.91
C LEU A 184 -13.40 -12.36 19.21
N GLN A 185 -13.39 -13.39 18.36
CA GLN A 185 -12.48 -14.50 18.46
C GLN A 185 -11.01 -14.05 18.32
N CYS A 186 -10.72 -13.25 17.30
CA CYS A 186 -9.39 -12.69 17.06
C CYS A 186 -8.94 -11.81 18.25
N ARG A 187 -9.85 -11.02 18.83
CA ARG A 187 -9.56 -10.20 20.01
C ARG A 187 -9.17 -11.05 21.21
N ASN A 188 -9.94 -12.12 21.49
CA ASN A 188 -9.64 -13.02 22.59
C ASN A 188 -8.30 -13.72 22.41
N GLU A 189 -7.95 -14.13 21.20
CA GLU A 189 -6.65 -14.74 20.88
C GLU A 189 -5.49 -13.77 21.14
N VAL A 190 -5.58 -12.55 20.63
CA VAL A 190 -4.56 -11.50 20.86
C VAL A 190 -4.46 -11.14 22.34
N ALA A 191 -5.60 -11.01 23.01
CA ALA A 191 -5.64 -10.69 24.44
C ALA A 191 -4.96 -11.79 25.29
N LEU A 192 -5.25 -13.06 25.00
CA LEU A 192 -4.59 -14.19 25.67
C LEU A 192 -3.09 -14.20 25.40
N LYS A 193 -2.68 -14.04 24.13
CA LYS A 193 -1.27 -14.05 23.72
C LYS A 193 -0.42 -12.99 24.43
N HIS A 194 -1.00 -11.84 24.72
CA HIS A 194 -0.31 -10.68 25.28
C HIS A 194 -0.72 -10.35 26.72
N SER A 195 -1.49 -11.23 27.38
CA SER A 195 -1.97 -11.03 28.76
C SER A 195 -2.73 -9.71 28.93
N ILE A 196 -3.60 -9.38 27.98
CA ILE A 196 -4.44 -8.17 27.97
C ILE A 196 -5.78 -8.51 28.62
N SER A 197 -6.27 -7.65 29.52
CA SER A 197 -7.60 -7.82 30.11
C SER A 197 -8.71 -7.65 29.07
N SER A 198 -9.82 -8.36 29.24
CA SER A 198 -11.00 -8.24 28.37
C SER A 198 -11.58 -6.81 28.34
N ASN A 199 -11.35 -6.04 29.40
CA ASN A 199 -11.82 -4.66 29.55
C ASN A 199 -10.86 -3.63 28.92
N ASP A 200 -9.61 -4.03 28.63
CA ASP A 200 -8.64 -3.10 28.04
C ASP A 200 -9.00 -2.78 26.60
N LYS A 201 -8.86 -1.52 26.20
CA LYS A 201 -8.86 -1.14 24.80
C LYS A 201 -7.56 -1.59 24.14
N ILE A 202 -7.66 -2.12 22.93
CA ILE A 202 -6.49 -2.54 22.15
C ILE A 202 -6.23 -1.49 21.06
N TYR A 203 -5.13 -0.77 21.19
CA TYR A 203 -4.63 0.13 20.17
C TYR A 203 -3.48 -0.54 19.43
N LEU A 204 -3.40 -0.37 18.13
CA LEU A 204 -2.43 -1.03 17.27
C LEU A 204 -1.61 -0.02 16.48
N PHE A 205 -0.31 -0.22 16.42
CA PHE A 205 0.56 0.38 15.43
C PHE A 205 1.38 -0.70 14.73
N ASN A 206 1.48 -0.64 13.40
CA ASN A 206 2.30 -1.60 12.67
C ASN A 206 3.12 -0.94 11.56
N GLY A 207 4.25 -1.57 11.21
CA GLY A 207 5.08 -1.15 10.09
C GLY A 207 6.52 -1.64 10.16
N LEU A 208 7.29 -1.35 9.12
CA LEU A 208 8.74 -1.55 9.13
C LEU A 208 9.37 -0.45 9.98
N LEU A 209 9.93 -0.81 11.16
CA LEU A 209 10.30 0.16 12.21
C LEU A 209 11.66 0.83 11.96
N ASN A 210 12.48 0.34 11.03
CA ASN A 210 13.68 1.03 10.56
C ASN A 210 13.39 1.98 9.37
N TYR A 211 12.17 2.03 8.88
CA TYR A 211 11.75 3.02 7.88
C TYR A 211 11.40 4.33 8.59
N LYS A 212 12.11 5.40 8.25
CA LYS A 212 12.06 6.67 8.97
C LYS A 212 10.64 7.17 9.28
N PRO A 213 9.67 7.25 8.34
CA PRO A 213 8.31 7.69 8.66
C PRO A 213 7.60 6.85 9.73
N ASN A 214 7.82 5.54 9.76
CA ASN A 214 7.24 4.67 10.78
C ASN A 214 7.97 4.81 12.11
N LEU A 215 9.28 5.00 12.11
CA LEU A 215 10.06 5.24 13.31
C LEU A 215 9.69 6.57 13.97
N ASP A 216 9.52 7.63 13.18
CA ASP A 216 9.06 8.93 13.66
C ASP A 216 7.63 8.83 14.23
N ALA A 217 6.75 8.08 13.58
CA ALA A 217 5.41 7.81 14.08
C ALA A 217 5.42 7.00 15.40
N LEU A 218 6.29 5.99 15.51
CA LEU A 218 6.47 5.26 16.78
C LEU A 218 6.92 6.19 17.89
N LYS A 219 7.90 7.06 17.63
CA LYS A 219 8.34 8.06 18.62
C LYS A 219 7.21 8.99 19.03
N ALA A 220 6.39 9.46 18.07
CA ALA A 220 5.21 10.28 18.40
C ALA A 220 4.22 9.53 19.33
N ILE A 221 4.05 8.21 19.13
CA ILE A 221 3.23 7.39 20.03
C ILE A 221 3.84 7.35 21.43
N LEU A 222 5.15 7.09 21.54
CA LEU A 222 5.83 6.92 22.83
C LEU A 222 5.97 8.24 23.62
N GLU A 223 6.27 9.34 22.94
CA GLU A 223 6.66 10.61 23.54
C GLU A 223 5.48 11.61 23.69
N HIS A 224 4.43 11.46 22.89
CA HIS A 224 3.32 12.42 22.87
C HIS A 224 1.96 11.75 23.11
N ILE A 225 1.57 10.75 22.31
CA ILE A 225 0.22 10.19 22.34
C ILE A 225 0.00 9.37 23.61
N ASN A 226 0.90 8.42 23.92
CA ASN A 226 0.78 7.56 25.10
C ASN A 226 0.80 8.35 26.43
N PRO A 227 1.69 9.35 26.64
CA PRO A 227 1.62 10.21 27.82
C PRO A 227 0.31 11.00 27.97
N LEU A 228 -0.34 11.36 26.86
CA LEU A 228 -1.64 12.03 26.90
C LEU A 228 -2.77 11.05 27.23
N LEU A 229 -2.74 9.83 26.68
CA LEU A 229 -3.70 8.77 27.01
C LEU A 229 -3.63 8.38 28.48
N SER A 230 -2.42 8.26 29.06
CA SER A 230 -2.20 7.84 30.46
C SER A 230 -2.69 8.86 31.49
N LYS A 231 -2.98 10.10 31.10
CA LYS A 231 -3.62 11.08 31.98
C LYS A 231 -5.08 10.77 32.29
N ASN A 232 -5.71 9.91 31.49
CA ASN A 232 -7.06 9.43 31.77
C ASN A 232 -6.99 8.17 32.64
N GLU A 233 -7.09 8.35 33.96
CA GLU A 233 -6.96 7.29 34.95
C GLU A 233 -8.04 6.21 34.86
N THR A 234 -9.17 6.51 34.20
CA THR A 234 -10.26 5.56 34.02
C THR A 234 -10.11 4.71 32.75
N LEU A 235 -9.15 5.04 31.88
CA LEU A 235 -8.91 4.36 30.63
C LEU A 235 -8.00 3.14 30.82
N ALA A 236 -8.55 1.95 30.74
CA ALA A 236 -7.77 0.73 30.64
C ALA A 236 -7.44 0.43 29.16
N TYR A 237 -6.16 0.37 28.80
CA TYR A 237 -5.73 0.14 27.43
C TYR A 237 -4.35 -0.49 27.30
N LYS A 238 -4.08 -1.07 26.13
CA LYS A 238 -2.73 -1.48 25.70
C LYS A 238 -2.48 -1.01 24.26
N ILE A 239 -1.26 -0.56 23.98
CA ILE A 239 -0.80 -0.22 22.62
C ILE A 239 0.13 -1.34 22.16
N ILE A 240 -0.29 -2.09 21.15
CA ILE A 240 0.52 -3.16 20.57
C ILE A 240 1.29 -2.58 19.38
N ILE A 241 2.61 -2.75 19.41
CA ILE A 241 3.51 -2.35 18.33
C ILE A 241 3.97 -3.59 17.57
N CYS A 242 3.52 -3.73 16.32
CA CYS A 242 3.90 -4.83 15.43
C CYS A 242 4.88 -4.36 14.36
N GLY A 243 5.93 -5.12 14.11
CA GLY A 243 6.86 -4.87 13.01
C GLY A 243 8.29 -5.29 13.32
N LYS A 244 9.10 -5.40 12.27
CA LYS A 244 10.53 -5.70 12.36
C LYS A 244 11.39 -4.46 12.16
N GLY A 245 12.66 -4.58 12.55
CA GLY A 245 13.65 -3.54 12.33
C GLY A 245 13.58 -2.41 13.35
N LEU A 246 13.07 -2.69 14.57
CA LEU A 246 13.16 -1.73 15.67
C LEU A 246 14.65 -1.46 15.97
N PRO A 247 15.08 -0.19 16.04
CA PRO A 247 16.46 0.15 16.39
C PRO A 247 16.84 -0.38 17.78
N ASP A 248 18.06 -0.89 17.92
CA ASP A 248 18.60 -1.43 19.20
C ASP A 248 18.59 -0.38 20.31
N SER A 249 18.72 0.89 19.95
CA SER A 249 18.63 2.02 20.89
C SER A 249 17.29 2.15 21.62
N LEU A 250 16.23 1.50 21.11
CA LEU A 250 14.91 1.45 21.76
C LEU A 250 14.72 0.20 22.63
N ASN A 251 15.76 -0.60 22.87
CA ASN A 251 15.79 -1.72 23.82
C ASN A 251 14.54 -2.62 23.80
N ASN A 252 14.06 -2.98 22.59
CA ASN A 252 12.81 -3.71 22.40
C ASN A 252 11.60 -3.12 23.16
N LEU A 253 11.57 -1.82 23.36
CA LEU A 253 10.57 -1.04 24.11
C LEU A 253 10.37 -1.49 25.56
N LYS A 254 11.37 -2.16 26.17
CA LYS A 254 11.30 -2.61 27.57
C LYS A 254 11.08 -1.47 28.55
N ASP A 255 11.63 -0.29 28.26
CA ASP A 255 11.50 0.92 29.09
C ASP A 255 10.07 1.53 29.07
N TYR A 256 9.18 0.92 28.29
CA TYR A 256 7.77 1.32 28.14
C TYR A 256 6.80 0.19 28.52
N ALA A 257 7.29 -0.95 28.99
CA ALA A 257 6.45 -2.12 29.31
C ALA A 257 5.44 -1.82 30.43
N ASP A 258 5.85 -1.01 31.41
CA ASP A 258 5.01 -0.51 32.50
C ASP A 258 4.09 0.66 32.09
N LYS A 259 4.24 1.17 30.88
CA LYS A 259 3.51 2.30 30.31
C LYS A 259 2.48 1.88 29.23
N ASN A 260 1.87 0.72 29.41
CA ASN A 260 0.84 0.20 28.48
C ASN A 260 1.32 -0.10 27.04
N ILE A 261 2.63 -0.21 26.79
CA ILE A 261 3.20 -0.54 25.49
C ILE A 261 3.59 -2.02 25.45
N ILE A 262 3.18 -2.72 24.40
CA ILE A 262 3.54 -4.09 24.11
C ILE A 262 4.26 -4.14 22.77
N TYR A 263 5.52 -4.57 22.75
CA TYR A 263 6.23 -4.83 21.51
C TYR A 263 6.04 -6.30 21.09
N ALA A 264 5.20 -6.54 20.09
CA ALA A 264 4.91 -7.88 19.56
C ALA A 264 5.97 -8.36 18.54
N GLY A 265 6.86 -7.47 18.07
CA GLY A 265 7.82 -7.81 17.02
C GLY A 265 7.16 -8.06 15.65
N PHE A 266 7.81 -8.86 14.83
CA PHE A 266 7.22 -9.34 13.60
C PHE A 266 6.13 -10.37 13.90
N VAL A 267 4.99 -10.22 13.25
CA VAL A 267 3.85 -11.15 13.37
C VAL A 267 3.54 -11.71 11.98
N ASP A 268 3.30 -13.02 11.92
CA ASP A 268 3.05 -13.71 10.64
C ASP A 268 1.70 -13.29 10.03
N ASP A 269 0.68 -13.16 10.88
CA ASP A 269 -0.65 -12.70 10.49
C ASP A 269 -1.02 -11.39 11.17
N ILE A 270 -0.81 -10.28 10.45
CA ILE A 270 -1.21 -8.95 10.92
C ILE A 270 -2.73 -8.75 10.86
N SER A 271 -3.47 -9.52 10.07
CA SER A 271 -4.93 -9.41 9.98
C SER A 271 -5.61 -9.77 11.30
N LEU A 272 -5.06 -10.72 12.04
CA LEU A 272 -5.48 -11.07 13.38
C LEU A 272 -5.46 -9.85 14.30
N TYR A 273 -4.38 -9.08 14.25
CA TYR A 273 -4.22 -7.87 15.08
C TYR A 273 -5.13 -6.72 14.63
N PHE A 274 -5.34 -6.53 13.32
CA PHE A 274 -6.31 -5.56 12.82
C PHE A 274 -7.73 -5.88 13.28
N LYS A 275 -8.13 -7.16 13.23
CA LYS A 275 -9.44 -7.60 13.73
C LYS A 275 -9.58 -7.42 15.24
N ALA A 276 -8.51 -7.63 15.99
CA ALA A 276 -8.50 -7.49 17.45
C ALA A 276 -8.56 -6.04 17.92
N ALA A 277 -7.98 -5.10 17.16
CA ALA A 277 -7.82 -3.73 17.56
C ALA A 277 -9.14 -2.94 17.57
N ASP A 278 -9.30 -2.08 18.58
CA ASP A 278 -10.34 -1.04 18.60
C ASP A 278 -9.93 0.13 17.71
N VAL A 279 -8.66 0.56 17.84
CA VAL A 279 -8.11 1.69 17.07
C VAL A 279 -6.72 1.32 16.51
N MET A 280 -6.54 1.59 15.23
CA MET A 280 -5.21 1.64 14.64
C MET A 280 -4.68 3.06 14.67
N LEU A 281 -3.49 3.26 15.21
CA LEU A 281 -2.81 4.54 15.29
C LEU A 281 -1.96 4.75 14.04
N ASN A 282 -2.16 5.86 13.32
CA ASN A 282 -1.32 6.20 12.17
C ASN A 282 -0.82 7.65 12.21
N PRO A 283 0.03 8.02 13.20
CA PRO A 283 0.56 9.37 13.36
C PRO A 283 1.75 9.65 12.42
N VAL A 284 1.67 9.15 11.18
CA VAL A 284 2.72 9.32 10.16
C VAL A 284 2.67 10.72 9.59
N GLN A 285 3.79 11.46 9.62
CA GLN A 285 3.91 12.84 9.16
C GLN A 285 4.82 13.03 7.94
N SER A 286 5.29 11.95 7.33
CA SER A 286 6.17 12.02 6.18
C SER A 286 6.02 10.79 5.28
N GLY A 287 6.56 10.89 4.07
CA GLY A 287 6.49 9.81 3.07
C GLY A 287 5.23 9.89 2.21
N GLY A 288 5.41 9.66 0.91
CA GLY A 288 4.34 9.68 -0.09
C GLY A 288 3.52 8.39 -0.16
N GLY A 289 2.48 8.43 -0.98
CA GLY A 289 1.61 7.30 -1.30
C GLY A 289 0.66 6.87 -0.19
N VAL A 290 -0.26 5.98 -0.55
CA VAL A 290 -1.23 5.38 0.38
C VAL A 290 -0.52 4.57 1.45
N LYS A 291 -0.95 4.73 2.68
CA LYS A 291 -0.53 3.87 3.79
C LYS A 291 -1.44 2.63 3.80
N THR A 292 -1.05 1.61 3.03
CA THR A 292 -1.84 0.39 2.80
C THR A 292 -2.39 -0.25 4.08
N LYS A 293 -1.62 -0.17 5.16
CA LYS A 293 -2.01 -0.65 6.50
C LYS A 293 -3.30 -0.02 7.02
N MET A 294 -3.64 1.22 6.61
CA MET A 294 -4.90 1.85 7.00
C MET A 294 -6.09 1.23 6.28
N VAL A 295 -5.94 1.01 4.96
CA VAL A 295 -6.98 0.36 4.15
C VAL A 295 -7.28 -1.02 4.71
N GLU A 296 -6.25 -1.78 5.05
CA GLU A 296 -6.38 -3.10 5.68
C GLU A 296 -7.03 -3.03 7.06
N ALA A 297 -6.60 -2.11 7.93
CA ALA A 297 -7.16 -1.96 9.26
C ALA A 297 -8.67 -1.64 9.22
N ILE A 298 -9.09 -0.72 8.35
CA ILE A 298 -10.50 -0.38 8.15
C ILE A 298 -11.28 -1.59 7.60
N ALA A 299 -10.72 -2.31 6.63
CA ALA A 299 -11.35 -3.51 6.07
C ALA A 299 -11.60 -4.59 7.14
N TYR A 300 -10.65 -4.74 8.04
CA TYR A 300 -10.74 -5.69 9.16
C TYR A 300 -11.45 -5.13 10.39
N GLY A 301 -12.02 -3.94 10.29
CA GLY A 301 -12.96 -3.38 11.26
C GLY A 301 -12.35 -2.52 12.36
N ALA A 302 -11.04 -2.27 12.37
CA ALA A 302 -10.46 -1.28 13.26
C ALA A 302 -10.85 0.15 12.83
N THR A 303 -11.04 1.04 13.80
CA THR A 303 -11.12 2.48 13.49
C THR A 303 -9.70 3.03 13.39
N VAL A 304 -9.42 3.81 12.35
CA VAL A 304 -8.11 4.42 12.16
C VAL A 304 -8.14 5.87 12.61
N VAL A 305 -7.22 6.24 13.49
CA VAL A 305 -6.92 7.64 13.79
C VAL A 305 -5.60 7.99 13.11
N ALA A 306 -5.61 8.99 12.23
CA ALA A 306 -4.47 9.35 11.39
C ALA A 306 -4.21 10.85 11.38
N THR A 307 -2.97 11.24 11.14
CA THR A 307 -2.62 12.59 10.73
C THR A 307 -3.05 12.85 9.28
N GLU A 308 -3.13 14.11 8.84
CA GLU A 308 -3.42 14.46 7.44
C GLU A 308 -2.43 13.80 6.48
N THR A 309 -1.13 13.90 6.76
CA THR A 309 -0.09 13.22 5.97
C THR A 309 -0.22 11.69 6.04
N GLY A 310 -0.60 11.15 7.19
CA GLY A 310 -0.85 9.72 7.39
C GLY A 310 -2.03 9.21 6.58
N ALA A 311 -3.08 10.03 6.40
CA ALA A 311 -4.32 9.67 5.71
C ALA A 311 -4.28 9.94 4.20
N ALA A 312 -3.17 10.49 3.67
CA ALA A 312 -3.06 10.81 2.25
C ALA A 312 -3.35 9.59 1.35
N GLY A 313 -4.15 9.79 0.33
CA GLY A 313 -4.49 8.79 -0.69
C GLY A 313 -5.61 7.81 -0.32
N ILE A 314 -6.30 8.01 0.82
CA ILE A 314 -7.49 7.24 1.16
C ILE A 314 -8.77 8.07 0.92
N GLU A 315 -9.77 7.46 0.29
CA GLU A 315 -11.06 8.12 0.06
C GLU A 315 -11.88 8.15 1.36
N LYS A 316 -11.85 9.31 2.06
CA LYS A 316 -12.50 9.47 3.36
C LYS A 316 -14.01 9.24 3.30
N ALA A 317 -14.67 9.62 2.19
CA ALA A 317 -16.11 9.54 2.06
C ALA A 317 -16.66 8.13 2.25
N VAL A 318 -15.92 7.10 1.81
CA VAL A 318 -16.34 5.69 1.94
C VAL A 318 -15.97 5.05 3.27
N CYS A 319 -15.14 5.73 4.09
CA CYS A 319 -14.68 5.18 5.37
C CYS A 319 -15.68 5.40 6.52
N GLY A 320 -16.62 6.34 6.37
CA GLY A 320 -17.57 6.69 7.44
C GLY A 320 -16.86 7.07 8.74
N SER A 321 -17.34 6.54 9.86
CA SER A 321 -16.74 6.73 11.20
C SER A 321 -15.46 5.94 11.43
N LYS A 322 -15.02 5.12 10.46
CA LYS A 322 -13.79 4.31 10.57
C LYS A 322 -12.51 5.07 10.31
N LEU A 323 -12.57 6.33 9.87
CA LEU A 323 -11.39 7.17 9.65
C LEU A 323 -11.57 8.53 10.29
N LEU A 324 -10.76 8.80 11.30
CA LEU A 324 -10.66 10.10 11.98
C LEU A 324 -9.31 10.73 11.61
N ILE A 325 -9.35 11.98 11.14
CA ILE A 325 -8.15 12.69 10.66
C ILE A 325 -7.95 13.95 11.50
N THR A 326 -6.68 14.18 11.90
CA THR A 326 -6.23 15.38 12.61
C THR A 326 -5.09 16.05 11.86
N GLY A 327 -4.83 17.31 12.13
CA GLY A 327 -3.63 17.97 11.61
C GLY A 327 -2.35 17.30 12.08
N ASP A 328 -1.28 17.45 11.29
CA ASP A 328 0.04 16.97 11.67
C ASP A 328 0.51 17.71 12.94
N ASN A 329 1.14 16.99 13.89
CA ASN A 329 1.56 17.45 15.22
C ASN A 329 0.43 17.88 16.19
N GLU A 330 -0.83 17.71 15.86
CA GLU A 330 -1.96 18.00 16.76
C GLU A 330 -2.22 16.84 17.74
N TRP A 331 -1.23 16.46 18.57
CA TRP A 331 -1.26 15.24 19.40
C TRP A 331 -2.41 15.23 20.42
N ALA A 332 -2.78 16.38 20.98
CA ALA A 332 -3.92 16.48 21.88
C ALA A 332 -5.24 16.15 21.16
N ARG A 333 -5.43 16.66 19.94
CA ARG A 333 -6.60 16.37 19.11
C ARG A 333 -6.60 14.90 18.65
N PHE A 334 -5.41 14.40 18.27
CA PHE A 334 -5.23 12.99 17.91
C PHE A 334 -5.65 12.07 19.06
N THR A 335 -5.18 12.35 20.28
CA THR A 335 -5.54 11.60 21.48
C THR A 335 -7.03 11.71 21.78
N ASN A 336 -7.62 12.90 21.65
CA ASN A 336 -9.06 13.09 21.84
C ASN A 336 -9.89 12.28 20.83
N CYS A 337 -9.43 12.19 19.57
CA CYS A 337 -10.07 11.29 18.59
C CYS A 337 -10.04 9.82 19.05
N ILE A 338 -8.91 9.34 19.60
CA ILE A 338 -8.81 7.97 20.13
C ILE A 338 -9.81 7.72 21.25
N LEU A 339 -9.93 8.66 22.19
CA LEU A 339 -10.81 8.55 23.36
C LEU A 339 -12.29 8.51 22.97
N ASN A 340 -12.67 9.17 21.89
CA ASN A 340 -14.06 9.27 21.42
C ASN A 340 -14.42 8.24 20.33
N VAL A 341 -13.57 7.23 20.09
CA VAL A 341 -13.91 6.15 19.16
C VAL A 341 -15.02 5.28 19.78
N GLU A 342 -16.15 5.22 19.11
CA GLU A 342 -17.22 4.29 19.45
C GLU A 342 -16.85 2.87 18.97
N PRO A 343 -16.83 1.88 19.87
CA PRO A 343 -16.56 0.51 19.49
C PRO A 343 -17.74 -0.10 18.71
N GLY A 344 -17.45 -1.04 17.82
CA GLY A 344 -18.47 -1.90 17.21
C GLY A 344 -19.11 -1.38 15.92
N ASN A 345 -18.94 -0.12 15.54
CA ASN A 345 -19.46 0.36 14.27
C ASN A 345 -18.88 -0.45 13.09
N PRO A 346 -19.69 -1.00 12.17
CA PRO A 346 -19.17 -1.72 11.02
C PRO A 346 -18.51 -0.79 10.02
N THR A 347 -17.57 -1.31 9.24
CA THR A 347 -17.05 -0.63 8.07
C THR A 347 -18.16 -0.53 7.02
N PRO A 348 -18.38 0.65 6.41
CA PRO A 348 -19.44 0.83 5.40
C PRO A 348 -19.27 -0.10 4.19
N ALA A 349 -20.37 -0.52 3.58
CA ALA A 349 -20.37 -1.39 2.39
C ALA A 349 -19.67 -0.72 1.19
N GLU A 350 -19.80 0.62 1.08
CA GLU A 350 -19.17 1.44 0.04
C GLU A 350 -17.63 1.32 0.09
N PHE A 351 -17.06 1.15 1.29
CA PHE A 351 -15.63 0.90 1.45
C PHE A 351 -15.19 -0.36 0.69
N TYR A 352 -15.90 -1.46 0.88
CA TYR A 352 -15.58 -2.73 0.19
C TYR A 352 -15.86 -2.64 -1.31
N THR A 353 -16.87 -1.88 -1.73
CA THR A 353 -17.15 -1.63 -3.15
C THR A 353 -15.99 -0.93 -3.85
N LEU A 354 -15.28 -0.03 -3.12
CA LEU A 354 -14.13 0.69 -3.66
C LEU A 354 -12.82 -0.10 -3.52
N TYR A 355 -12.61 -0.75 -2.37
CA TYR A 355 -11.31 -1.31 -1.98
C TYR A 355 -11.21 -2.84 -2.07
N ASN A 356 -12.26 -3.57 -2.42
CA ASN A 356 -12.15 -5.02 -2.64
C ASN A 356 -11.44 -5.33 -3.98
N TRP A 357 -10.42 -6.17 -3.96
CA TRP A 357 -9.62 -6.53 -5.13
C TRP A 357 -10.46 -7.04 -6.31
N GLU A 358 -11.44 -7.90 -6.07
CA GLU A 358 -12.27 -8.43 -7.14
C GLU A 358 -13.08 -7.34 -7.84
N GLN A 359 -13.62 -6.38 -7.06
CA GLN A 359 -14.37 -5.25 -7.61
C GLN A 359 -13.46 -4.31 -8.40
N ILE A 360 -12.26 -4.05 -7.89
CA ILE A 360 -11.25 -3.23 -8.58
C ILE A 360 -10.90 -3.84 -9.93
N ILE A 361 -10.56 -5.13 -9.96
CA ILE A 361 -10.12 -5.79 -11.19
C ILE A 361 -11.25 -5.95 -12.21
N LYS A 362 -12.49 -6.21 -11.76
CA LYS A 362 -13.66 -6.22 -12.66
C LYS A 362 -13.83 -4.89 -13.39
N LYS A 363 -13.67 -3.77 -12.69
CA LYS A 363 -13.72 -2.41 -13.30
C LYS A 363 -12.55 -2.18 -14.24
N LEU A 364 -11.33 -2.51 -13.83
CA LEU A 364 -10.11 -2.32 -14.61
C LEU A 364 -10.14 -3.10 -15.93
N LYS A 365 -10.65 -4.33 -15.94
CA LYS A 365 -10.73 -5.19 -17.13
C LYS A 365 -11.52 -4.56 -18.27
N LEU A 366 -12.46 -3.67 -17.96
CA LEU A 366 -13.23 -2.92 -18.99
C LEU A 366 -12.36 -1.90 -19.71
N SER A 367 -11.27 -1.43 -19.10
CA SER A 367 -10.36 -0.42 -19.65
C SER A 367 -9.23 -1.04 -20.51
N LEU A 368 -8.89 -2.29 -20.29
CA LEU A 368 -7.89 -3.03 -21.05
C LEU A 368 -8.47 -3.46 -22.43
#